data_a717b212fcddd78a2ba2f1b1e9b817b9
#
_entry.id   a717b212fcddd78a2ba2f1b1e9b817b9
#
_cell.length_a   1.000
_cell.length_b   1.000
_cell.length_c   1.000
_cell.angle_alpha   90.00
_cell.angle_beta   90.00
_cell.angle_gamma   90.00
#
_symmetry.space_group_name_H-M   'P 1'
#
loop_
_entity.id
_entity.type
_entity.pdbx_description
1 polymer ?
#
loop_
_entity_poly.entity_id
_entity_poly.type
_entity_poly.pdbx_seq_one_letter_code
_entity_poly.pdbx_strand_id
1 'polypeptide(L)'
;MNNSMDYNFHSHTWRCKHAEMVDDEEFVKAYIKNGFKTLAFTDHTPQNPVIDPRKNIRMDYGQLEDYLTSIETLKARYKDQIDIKTGLEVEYLPELKPFYTSISNRLDLMILGQHFIRRPDGTLVVMGSEELNDEDVERYADMVVTAMEKGLVKLVAHPDYYMLNRTTFGPAQEKTARRICEASLRTGIPLEVNLLPPYKLNQGIIDKVTYPCADFWKIAAEYGVNAIYGLDTHHLPQIDDYRNSIETARRLLNPESIDRLHFVR
;
A
#
# COMPACT_ATOMS: atom_id res chain seq x y z
N MET A 1 10.37 -13.70 18.24
CA MET A 1 9.57 -12.47 18.00
C MET A 1 8.22 -12.86 17.41
N ASN A 2 7.19 -12.09 17.73
CA ASN A 2 5.82 -12.47 17.40
C ASN A 2 5.53 -12.23 15.91
N ASN A 3 5.35 -13.28 15.11
CA ASN A 3 4.93 -13.20 13.70
C ASN A 3 3.42 -12.91 13.57
N SER A 4 2.85 -12.18 14.52
CA SER A 4 1.42 -11.84 14.52
C SER A 4 1.24 -10.34 14.49
N MET A 5 0.32 -9.90 13.65
CA MET A 5 -0.23 -8.55 13.61
C MET A 5 -1.72 -8.62 13.95
N ASP A 6 -2.23 -7.58 14.59
CA ASP A 6 -3.64 -7.44 14.95
C ASP A 6 -4.32 -6.26 14.24
N TYR A 7 -3.67 -5.71 13.23
CA TYR A 7 -4.14 -4.62 12.39
C TYR A 7 -3.83 -4.88 10.92
N ASN A 8 -4.62 -4.32 10.02
CA ASN A 8 -4.26 -4.16 8.61
C ASN A 8 -4.87 -2.88 8.06
N PHE A 9 -4.04 -2.03 7.44
CA PHE A 9 -4.45 -0.74 6.87
C PHE A 9 -4.48 -0.73 5.34
N HIS A 10 -4.32 -1.91 4.71
CA HIS A 10 -4.29 -2.03 3.26
C HIS A 10 -5.13 -3.23 2.80
N SER A 11 -6.38 -2.96 2.46
CA SER A 11 -7.34 -3.96 1.97
C SER A 11 -8.25 -3.37 0.90
N HIS A 12 -8.56 -4.20 -0.09
CA HIS A 12 -9.40 -3.85 -1.22
C HIS A 12 -10.73 -4.59 -1.16
N THR A 13 -11.75 -4.04 -1.83
CA THR A 13 -13.04 -4.66 -2.07
C THR A 13 -13.15 -5.09 -3.54
N TRP A 14 -14.15 -5.88 -3.86
CA TRP A 14 -14.43 -6.30 -5.24
C TRP A 14 -14.55 -5.12 -6.23
N ARG A 15 -14.83 -3.92 -5.73
CA ARG A 15 -15.01 -2.71 -6.56
C ARG A 15 -13.73 -2.29 -7.27
N CYS A 16 -12.56 -2.66 -6.76
CA CYS A 16 -11.28 -2.44 -7.46
C CYS A 16 -11.11 -3.31 -8.72
N LYS A 17 -12.07 -4.20 -9.02
CA LYS A 17 -12.17 -5.04 -10.23
C LYS A 17 -11.10 -6.14 -10.37
N HIS A 18 -10.18 -6.25 -9.44
CA HIS A 18 -9.16 -7.31 -9.41
C HIS A 18 -9.06 -8.00 -8.05
N ALA A 19 -9.90 -7.60 -7.10
CA ALA A 19 -10.10 -8.36 -5.87
C ALA A 19 -11.21 -9.41 -6.05
N GLU A 20 -11.28 -10.32 -5.10
CA GLU A 20 -12.29 -11.38 -5.08
C GLU A 20 -13.72 -10.81 -5.04
N MET A 21 -14.59 -11.37 -5.87
CA MET A 21 -15.99 -10.94 -5.99
C MET A 21 -16.83 -11.52 -4.85
N VAL A 22 -16.64 -11.00 -3.65
CA VAL A 22 -17.37 -11.37 -2.43
C VAL A 22 -17.85 -10.11 -1.70
N ASP A 23 -18.85 -10.28 -0.83
CA ASP A 23 -19.31 -9.19 0.01
C ASP A 23 -18.20 -8.68 0.92
N ASP A 24 -18.14 -7.36 1.14
CA ASP A 24 -17.16 -6.71 2.02
C ASP A 24 -17.21 -7.29 3.44
N GLU A 25 -18.37 -7.77 3.87
CA GLU A 25 -18.58 -8.42 5.16
C GLU A 25 -17.77 -9.71 5.32
N GLU A 26 -17.52 -10.45 4.25
CA GLU A 26 -16.72 -11.69 4.31
C GLU A 26 -15.26 -11.38 4.65
N PHE A 27 -14.71 -10.27 4.16
CA PHE A 27 -13.39 -9.79 4.60
C PHE A 27 -13.40 -9.48 6.10
N VAL A 28 -14.40 -8.74 6.60
CA VAL A 28 -14.50 -8.42 8.04
C VAL A 28 -14.53 -9.69 8.88
N LYS A 29 -15.34 -10.68 8.51
CA LYS A 29 -15.43 -11.98 9.21
C LYS A 29 -14.10 -12.74 9.20
N ALA A 30 -13.39 -12.72 8.06
CA ALA A 30 -12.08 -13.36 7.93
C ALA A 30 -11.03 -12.68 8.83
N TYR A 31 -11.01 -11.35 8.91
CA TYR A 31 -10.12 -10.61 9.80
C TYR A 31 -10.42 -10.92 11.27
N ILE A 32 -11.70 -10.91 11.68
CA ILE A 32 -12.10 -11.27 13.05
C ILE A 32 -11.68 -12.69 13.40
N LYS A 33 -11.95 -13.67 12.51
CA LYS A 33 -11.55 -15.07 12.66
C LYS A 33 -10.04 -15.21 12.90
N ASN A 34 -9.23 -14.38 12.25
CA ASN A 34 -7.77 -14.38 12.37
C ASN A 34 -7.23 -13.52 13.51
N GLY A 35 -8.10 -12.94 14.33
CA GLY A 35 -7.75 -12.23 15.56
C GLY A 35 -7.34 -10.77 15.36
N PHE A 36 -7.60 -10.19 14.18
CA PHE A 36 -7.37 -8.77 13.93
C PHE A 36 -8.29 -7.90 14.79
N LYS A 37 -7.77 -6.75 15.20
CA LYS A 37 -8.47 -5.74 16.02
C LYS A 37 -8.75 -4.46 15.24
N THR A 38 -7.97 -4.20 14.19
CA THR A 38 -8.15 -3.05 13.31
C THR A 38 -8.06 -3.47 11.85
N LEU A 39 -9.00 -3.01 11.05
CA LEU A 39 -9.06 -3.19 9.61
C LEU A 39 -9.36 -1.86 8.93
N ALA A 40 -8.56 -1.45 7.96
CA ALA A 40 -8.93 -0.38 7.04
C ALA A 40 -9.24 -0.96 5.65
N PHE A 41 -10.38 -0.57 5.09
CA PHE A 41 -10.62 -0.70 3.66
C PHE A 41 -10.05 0.54 2.98
N THR A 42 -9.20 0.32 2.01
CA THR A 42 -8.44 1.37 1.30
C THR A 42 -8.41 1.08 -0.20
N ASP A 43 -9.59 0.93 -0.80
CA ASP A 43 -9.70 0.75 -2.24
C ASP A 43 -8.98 1.88 -2.98
N HIS A 44 -8.49 1.57 -4.17
CA HIS A 44 -7.85 2.57 -5.03
C HIS A 44 -8.76 3.77 -5.28
N THR A 45 -8.16 4.96 -5.39
CA THR A 45 -8.85 6.17 -5.87
C THR A 45 -9.80 5.81 -7.02
N PRO A 46 -11.09 6.20 -6.95
CA PRO A 46 -12.05 5.91 -8.02
C PRO A 46 -11.55 6.32 -9.39
N GLN A 47 -11.99 5.59 -10.40
CA GLN A 47 -11.57 5.81 -11.76
C GLN A 47 -11.69 7.27 -12.19
N ASN A 48 -10.58 7.79 -12.67
CA ASN A 48 -10.49 9.07 -13.32
C ASN A 48 -9.88 8.86 -14.70
N PRO A 49 -10.39 9.48 -15.78
CA PRO A 49 -9.83 9.33 -17.12
C PRO A 49 -8.32 9.62 -17.23
N VAL A 50 -7.79 10.41 -16.28
CA VAL A 50 -6.36 10.78 -16.24
C VAL A 50 -5.50 9.63 -15.73
N ILE A 51 -5.97 8.82 -14.78
CA ILE A 51 -5.13 7.86 -14.04
C ILE A 51 -5.38 6.40 -14.36
N ASP A 52 -6.49 6.05 -14.98
CA ASP A 52 -6.74 4.66 -15.36
C ASP A 52 -7.37 4.55 -16.76
N PRO A 53 -6.55 4.61 -17.80
CA PRO A 53 -7.05 4.43 -19.16
C PRO A 53 -7.58 3.00 -19.42
N ARG A 54 -7.15 2.00 -18.62
CA ARG A 54 -7.54 0.59 -18.80
C ARG A 54 -8.88 0.25 -18.17
N LYS A 55 -9.34 1.03 -17.18
CA LYS A 55 -10.63 0.88 -16.47
C LYS A 55 -10.81 -0.48 -15.75
N ASN A 56 -9.76 -1.15 -15.35
CA ASN A 56 -9.82 -2.51 -14.85
C ASN A 56 -9.18 -2.73 -13.48
N ILE A 57 -8.67 -1.67 -12.83
CA ILE A 57 -8.00 -1.77 -11.52
C ILE A 57 -8.56 -0.82 -10.47
N ARG A 58 -9.71 -0.16 -10.76
CA ARG A 58 -10.32 0.82 -9.86
C ARG A 58 -11.83 0.75 -9.92
N MET A 59 -12.50 1.10 -8.83
CA MET A 59 -13.94 1.30 -8.84
C MET A 59 -14.34 2.40 -9.83
N ASP A 60 -15.50 2.28 -10.44
CA ASP A 60 -16.09 3.38 -11.19
C ASP A 60 -16.48 4.51 -10.23
N TYR A 61 -16.38 5.76 -10.67
CA TYR A 61 -16.68 6.91 -9.82
C TYR A 61 -18.08 6.84 -9.19
N GLY A 62 -19.05 6.30 -9.93
CA GLY A 62 -20.41 6.09 -9.42
C GLY A 62 -20.52 5.07 -8.29
N GLN A 63 -19.52 4.23 -8.05
CA GLN A 63 -19.51 3.24 -6.97
C GLN A 63 -18.96 3.79 -5.64
N LEU A 64 -18.42 5.01 -5.63
CA LEU A 64 -17.81 5.59 -4.44
C LEU A 64 -18.78 5.69 -3.27
N GLU A 65 -20.02 6.14 -3.53
CA GLU A 65 -21.05 6.25 -2.47
C GLU A 65 -21.47 4.88 -1.94
N ASP A 66 -21.57 3.88 -2.79
CA ASP A 66 -21.83 2.50 -2.41
C ASP A 66 -20.71 1.95 -1.53
N TYR A 67 -19.44 2.17 -1.92
CA TYR A 67 -18.27 1.80 -1.13
C TYR A 67 -18.30 2.40 0.27
N LEU A 68 -18.43 3.72 0.37
CA LEU A 68 -18.45 4.43 1.65
C LEU A 68 -19.61 3.98 2.55
N THR A 69 -20.80 3.80 1.98
CA THR A 69 -21.99 3.34 2.71
C THR A 69 -21.83 1.92 3.22
N SER A 70 -21.26 1.02 2.39
CA SER A 70 -20.97 -0.36 2.78
C SER A 70 -20.04 -0.40 3.98
N ILE A 71 -18.90 0.30 3.91
CA ILE A 71 -17.90 0.27 4.99
C ILE A 71 -18.45 0.90 6.27
N GLU A 72 -19.15 2.03 6.20
CA GLU A 72 -19.78 2.64 7.39
C GLU A 72 -20.85 1.73 8.02
N THR A 73 -21.59 0.97 7.21
CA THR A 73 -22.55 -0.03 7.71
C THR A 73 -21.84 -1.14 8.47
N LEU A 74 -20.74 -1.67 7.93
CA LEU A 74 -19.93 -2.70 8.58
C LEU A 74 -19.26 -2.18 9.85
N LYS A 75 -18.77 -0.96 9.84
CA LYS A 75 -18.20 -0.25 10.97
C LYS A 75 -19.19 -0.18 12.16
N ALA A 76 -20.43 0.20 11.89
CA ALA A 76 -21.49 0.23 12.89
C ALA A 76 -21.86 -1.18 13.40
N ARG A 77 -21.94 -2.17 12.48
CA ARG A 77 -22.34 -3.56 12.81
C ARG A 77 -21.32 -4.29 13.66
N TYR A 78 -20.03 -4.09 13.40
CA TYR A 78 -18.92 -4.84 14.01
C TYR A 78 -18.12 -4.07 15.06
N LYS A 79 -18.60 -2.88 15.50
CA LYS A 79 -17.92 -1.96 16.41
C LYS A 79 -17.37 -2.57 17.70
N ASP A 80 -18.03 -3.64 18.21
CA ASP A 80 -17.64 -4.31 19.46
C ASP A 80 -16.65 -5.47 19.22
N GLN A 81 -16.31 -5.78 17.96
CA GLN A 81 -15.47 -6.91 17.58
C GLN A 81 -14.16 -6.48 16.91
N ILE A 82 -14.24 -5.49 16.03
CA ILE A 82 -13.11 -4.99 15.24
C ILE A 82 -13.30 -3.50 14.92
N ASP A 83 -12.23 -2.72 15.01
CA ASP A 83 -12.21 -1.31 14.64
C ASP A 83 -12.00 -1.19 13.13
N ILE A 84 -13.07 -0.87 12.39
CA ILE A 84 -13.02 -0.71 10.94
C ILE A 84 -12.79 0.75 10.59
N LYS A 85 -11.89 1.00 9.65
CA LYS A 85 -11.57 2.34 9.12
C LYS A 85 -11.98 2.42 7.65
N THR A 86 -12.54 3.57 7.28
CA THR A 86 -12.86 3.91 5.90
C THR A 86 -11.71 4.71 5.30
N GLY A 87 -11.11 4.25 4.22
CA GLY A 87 -9.96 4.90 3.61
C GLY A 87 -9.94 4.80 2.09
N LEU A 88 -8.89 5.32 1.49
CA LEU A 88 -8.54 5.14 0.08
C LEU A 88 -7.03 4.97 -0.06
N GLU A 89 -6.63 4.12 -1.00
CA GLU A 89 -5.28 4.12 -1.54
C GLU A 89 -5.21 5.14 -2.67
N VAL A 90 -4.38 6.15 -2.47
CA VAL A 90 -4.31 7.33 -3.33
C VAL A 90 -2.97 7.45 -4.02
N GLU A 91 -2.94 8.14 -5.17
CA GLU A 91 -1.71 8.57 -5.82
C GLU A 91 -1.51 10.08 -5.64
N TYR A 92 -0.25 10.49 -5.50
CA TYR A 92 0.08 11.91 -5.56
C TYR A 92 0.16 12.37 -7.02
N LEU A 93 -0.95 12.95 -7.48
CA LEU A 93 -1.06 13.65 -8.75
C LEU A 93 -1.73 15.00 -8.47
N PRO A 94 -1.13 16.15 -8.85
CA PRO A 94 -1.67 17.47 -8.55
C PRO A 94 -3.11 17.67 -9.01
N GLU A 95 -3.49 17.10 -10.14
CA GLU A 95 -4.84 17.16 -10.71
C GLU A 95 -5.90 16.44 -9.88
N LEU A 96 -5.52 15.51 -9.01
CA LEU A 96 -6.44 14.81 -8.10
C LEU A 96 -6.67 15.55 -6.77
N LYS A 97 -5.91 16.61 -6.50
CA LYS A 97 -6.05 17.38 -5.25
C LYS A 97 -7.48 17.87 -4.99
N PRO A 98 -8.25 18.39 -5.97
CA PRO A 98 -9.63 18.79 -5.71
C PRO A 98 -10.51 17.63 -5.23
N PHE A 99 -10.35 16.43 -5.82
CA PHE A 99 -11.05 15.23 -5.38
C PHE A 99 -10.68 14.86 -3.95
N TYR A 100 -9.39 14.77 -3.60
CA TYR A 100 -8.95 14.42 -2.25
C TYR A 100 -9.43 15.43 -1.21
N THR A 101 -9.42 16.72 -1.54
CA THR A 101 -9.97 17.77 -0.66
C THR A 101 -11.46 17.58 -0.42
N SER A 102 -12.22 17.19 -1.45
CA SER A 102 -13.68 17.02 -1.35
C SER A 102 -14.12 15.81 -0.52
N ILE A 103 -13.25 14.76 -0.43
CA ILE A 103 -13.60 13.50 0.25
C ILE A 103 -12.89 13.33 1.60
N SER A 104 -11.87 14.12 1.91
CA SER A 104 -11.00 13.92 3.07
C SER A 104 -11.73 13.85 4.41
N ASN A 105 -12.83 14.60 4.58
CA ASN A 105 -13.65 14.60 5.80
C ASN A 105 -14.58 13.39 5.95
N ARG A 106 -14.64 12.54 4.94
CA ARG A 106 -15.43 11.30 4.92
C ARG A 106 -14.57 10.05 5.10
N LEU A 107 -13.25 10.22 5.19
CA LEU A 107 -12.28 9.16 5.34
C LEU A 107 -11.58 9.24 6.69
N ASP A 108 -11.35 8.09 7.32
CA ASP A 108 -10.50 7.99 8.50
C ASP A 108 -9.02 8.15 8.12
N LEU A 109 -8.63 7.65 6.94
CA LEU A 109 -7.25 7.74 6.44
C LEU A 109 -7.18 7.68 4.90
N MET A 110 -6.08 8.20 4.38
CA MET A 110 -5.58 7.90 3.03
C MET A 110 -4.19 7.29 3.15
N ILE A 111 -3.93 6.23 2.39
CA ILE A 111 -2.59 5.63 2.24
C ILE A 111 -2.07 5.95 0.84
N LEU A 112 -0.76 6.09 0.69
CA LEU A 112 -0.15 6.38 -0.60
C LEU A 112 0.27 5.11 -1.30
N GLY A 113 -0.43 4.73 -2.38
CA GLY A 113 0.03 3.75 -3.35
C GLY A 113 0.42 4.46 -4.65
N GLN A 114 1.71 4.77 -4.81
CA GLN A 114 2.16 5.50 -5.98
C GLN A 114 2.40 4.56 -7.15
N HIS A 115 1.37 4.39 -8.00
CA HIS A 115 1.39 3.47 -9.15
C HIS A 115 1.72 4.14 -10.49
N PHE A 116 1.92 5.45 -10.49
CA PHE A 116 2.15 6.24 -11.69
C PHE A 116 3.31 7.21 -11.49
N ILE A 117 3.98 7.52 -12.59
CA ILE A 117 4.97 8.58 -12.67
C ILE A 117 4.57 9.52 -13.78
N ARG A 118 4.61 10.83 -13.53
CA ARG A 118 4.43 11.84 -14.57
C ARG A 118 5.78 12.36 -15.05
N ARG A 119 6.09 12.15 -16.32
CA ARG A 119 7.28 12.68 -16.98
C ARG A 119 7.12 14.17 -17.33
N PRO A 120 8.21 14.92 -17.61
CA PRO A 120 8.15 16.34 -17.93
C PRO A 120 7.34 16.68 -19.17
N ASP A 121 7.28 15.76 -20.13
CA ASP A 121 6.47 15.90 -21.35
C ASP A 121 4.97 15.70 -21.13
N GLY A 122 4.56 15.43 -19.87
CA GLY A 122 3.18 15.16 -19.49
C GLY A 122 2.77 13.70 -19.58
N THR A 123 3.64 12.81 -20.06
CA THR A 123 3.34 11.36 -20.13
C THR A 123 3.13 10.78 -18.75
N LEU A 124 2.02 10.07 -18.57
CA LEU A 124 1.75 9.28 -17.35
C LEU A 124 2.20 7.84 -17.58
N VAL A 125 3.25 7.44 -16.88
CA VAL A 125 3.77 6.06 -16.92
C VAL A 125 3.11 5.24 -15.84
N VAL A 126 2.49 4.13 -16.22
CA VAL A 126 1.97 3.12 -15.29
C VAL A 126 3.12 2.23 -14.87
N MET A 127 3.41 2.16 -13.59
CA MET A 127 4.49 1.32 -13.07
C MET A 127 4.23 -0.16 -13.38
N GLY A 128 5.26 -0.85 -13.85
CA GLY A 128 5.15 -2.23 -14.32
C GLY A 128 4.77 -2.39 -15.79
N SER A 129 4.33 -1.32 -16.48
CA SER A 129 4.09 -1.38 -17.96
C SER A 129 5.38 -1.32 -18.76
N GLU A 130 6.41 -0.68 -18.23
CA GLU A 130 7.76 -0.60 -18.77
C GLU A 130 8.79 -0.55 -17.62
N GLU A 131 10.05 -0.80 -17.92
CA GLU A 131 11.13 -0.59 -16.97
C GLU A 131 11.39 0.91 -16.81
N LEU A 132 11.40 1.37 -15.56
CA LEU A 132 11.68 2.78 -15.23
C LEU A 132 13.15 3.09 -15.48
N ASN A 133 13.47 4.22 -16.09
CA ASN A 133 14.84 4.73 -16.10
C ASN A 133 15.18 5.40 -14.76
N ASP A 134 16.42 5.80 -14.57
CA ASP A 134 16.89 6.38 -13.30
C ASP A 134 16.19 7.72 -12.98
N GLU A 135 15.87 8.53 -14.00
CA GLU A 135 15.11 9.76 -13.79
C GLU A 135 13.68 9.49 -13.32
N ASP A 136 13.03 8.44 -13.85
CA ASP A 136 11.69 8.03 -13.44
C ASP A 136 11.70 7.55 -11.98
N VAL A 137 12.74 6.83 -11.56
CA VAL A 137 12.94 6.41 -10.17
C VAL A 137 13.10 7.61 -9.24
N GLU A 138 13.86 8.62 -9.64
CA GLU A 138 13.99 9.85 -8.86
C GLU A 138 12.67 10.65 -8.79
N ARG A 139 11.88 10.68 -9.88
CA ARG A 139 10.54 11.29 -9.90
C ARG A 139 9.56 10.58 -8.98
N TYR A 140 9.65 9.25 -8.91
CA TYR A 140 8.87 8.50 -7.92
C TYR A 140 9.13 9.01 -6.51
N ALA A 141 10.40 9.20 -6.13
CA ALA A 141 10.75 9.79 -4.85
C ALA A 141 10.17 11.20 -4.67
N ASP A 142 10.21 12.07 -5.70
CA ASP A 142 9.65 13.42 -5.65
C ASP A 142 8.16 13.37 -5.30
N MET A 143 7.42 12.46 -5.93
CA MET A 143 5.97 12.31 -5.72
C MET A 143 5.66 11.79 -4.32
N VAL A 144 6.34 10.72 -3.90
CA VAL A 144 6.15 10.11 -2.56
C VAL A 144 6.50 11.10 -1.45
N VAL A 145 7.67 11.73 -1.53
CA VAL A 145 8.13 12.73 -0.54
C VAL A 145 7.15 13.90 -0.47
N THR A 146 6.71 14.42 -1.64
CA THR A 146 5.77 15.54 -1.67
C THR A 146 4.42 15.18 -1.04
N ALA A 147 3.91 13.96 -1.27
CA ALA A 147 2.67 13.50 -0.64
C ALA A 147 2.78 13.45 0.89
N MET A 148 3.91 12.96 1.39
CA MET A 148 4.20 12.90 2.82
C MET A 148 4.31 14.30 3.43
N GLU A 149 5.11 15.18 2.84
CA GLU A 149 5.36 16.55 3.35
C GLU A 149 4.11 17.43 3.30
N LYS A 150 3.19 17.18 2.38
CA LYS A 150 1.88 17.86 2.34
C LYS A 150 0.86 17.29 3.31
N GLY A 151 1.20 16.22 4.04
CA GLY A 151 0.29 15.56 4.98
C GLY A 151 -0.95 14.95 4.32
N LEU A 152 -0.82 14.58 3.02
CA LEU A 152 -1.93 13.97 2.27
C LEU A 152 -2.29 12.59 2.82
N VAL A 153 -1.30 11.85 3.30
CA VAL A 153 -1.44 10.43 3.66
C VAL A 153 -0.95 10.15 5.07
N LYS A 154 -1.39 9.03 5.64
CA LYS A 154 -1.00 8.53 6.97
C LYS A 154 -0.06 7.33 6.92
N LEU A 155 0.15 6.78 5.74
CA LEU A 155 0.95 5.59 5.47
C LEU A 155 1.43 5.64 4.03
N VAL A 156 2.66 5.20 3.76
CA VAL A 156 3.14 4.91 2.40
C VAL A 156 3.08 3.41 2.18
N ALA A 157 2.16 2.97 1.35
CA ALA A 157 2.04 1.60 0.88
C ALA A 157 3.20 1.27 -0.06
N HIS A 158 3.73 0.04 0.04
CA HIS A 158 4.81 -0.47 -0.83
C HIS A 158 5.78 0.63 -1.32
N PRO A 159 6.53 1.31 -0.41
CA PRO A 159 7.37 2.48 -0.75
C PRO A 159 8.47 2.17 -1.77
N ASP A 160 8.77 0.91 -1.96
CA ASP A 160 9.75 0.35 -2.89
C ASP A 160 9.14 -0.20 -4.19
N TYR A 161 7.88 0.20 -4.49
CA TYR A 161 7.18 -0.24 -5.71
C TYR A 161 7.89 0.16 -7.01
N TYR A 162 8.79 1.16 -6.98
CA TYR A 162 9.66 1.49 -8.11
C TYR A 162 10.63 0.36 -8.49
N MET A 163 10.76 -0.68 -7.65
CA MET A 163 11.50 -1.89 -7.93
C MET A 163 10.69 -2.93 -8.74
N LEU A 164 9.40 -2.67 -9.00
CA LEU A 164 8.58 -3.58 -9.80
C LEU A 164 9.23 -3.82 -11.17
N ASN A 165 9.43 -5.11 -11.51
CA ASN A 165 10.11 -5.57 -12.73
C ASN A 165 11.61 -5.21 -12.83
N ARG A 166 12.23 -4.70 -11.76
CA ARG A 166 13.69 -4.46 -11.72
C ARG A 166 14.43 -5.58 -10.99
N THR A 167 15.67 -5.80 -11.41
CA THR A 167 16.54 -6.82 -10.80
C THR A 167 17.82 -6.24 -10.23
N THR A 168 18.09 -4.96 -10.51
CA THR A 168 19.30 -4.27 -10.06
C THR A 168 18.93 -3.09 -9.17
N PHE A 169 19.66 -2.95 -8.08
CA PHE A 169 19.55 -1.82 -7.17
C PHE A 169 20.82 -0.98 -7.32
N GLY A 170 20.71 0.12 -8.04
CA GLY A 170 21.82 1.02 -8.37
C GLY A 170 21.77 2.34 -7.60
N PRO A 171 22.62 3.30 -7.98
CA PRO A 171 22.71 4.59 -7.28
C PRO A 171 21.42 5.40 -7.26
N ALA A 172 20.62 5.38 -8.33
CA ALA A 172 19.33 6.09 -8.38
C ALA A 172 18.32 5.47 -7.41
N GLN A 173 18.27 4.13 -7.33
CA GLN A 173 17.43 3.39 -6.40
C GLN A 173 17.82 3.64 -4.94
N GLU A 174 19.12 3.64 -4.66
CA GLU A 174 19.64 3.96 -3.33
C GLU A 174 19.30 5.40 -2.92
N LYS A 175 19.54 6.36 -3.79
CA LYS A 175 19.19 7.77 -3.56
C LYS A 175 17.70 7.93 -3.28
N THR A 176 16.84 7.26 -4.04
CA THR A 176 15.38 7.27 -3.86
C THR A 176 15.00 6.67 -2.51
N ALA A 177 15.54 5.50 -2.14
CA ALA A 177 15.30 4.89 -0.83
C ALA A 177 15.67 5.83 0.32
N ARG A 178 16.86 6.43 0.29
CA ARG A 178 17.31 7.38 1.32
C ARG A 178 16.38 8.58 1.44
N ARG A 179 15.96 9.19 0.32
CA ARG A 179 15.04 10.33 0.31
C ARG A 179 13.68 9.98 0.93
N ILE A 180 13.13 8.81 0.61
CA ILE A 180 11.84 8.34 1.19
C ILE A 180 12.00 8.10 2.69
N CYS A 181 13.09 7.43 3.13
CA CYS A 181 13.36 7.20 4.55
C CYS A 181 13.54 8.51 5.34
N GLU A 182 14.27 9.48 4.78
CA GLU A 182 14.42 10.81 5.38
C GLU A 182 13.08 11.53 5.52
N ALA A 183 12.22 11.47 4.50
CA ALA A 183 10.88 12.05 4.57
C ALA A 183 10.01 11.34 5.60
N SER A 184 10.08 10.00 5.70
CA SER A 184 9.39 9.22 6.72
C SER A 184 9.78 9.68 8.14
N LEU A 185 11.08 9.86 8.41
CA LEU A 185 11.54 10.37 9.70
C LEU A 185 11.06 11.79 9.99
N ARG A 186 11.14 12.69 9.01
CA ARG A 186 10.70 14.09 9.19
C ARG A 186 9.20 14.21 9.44
N THR A 187 8.40 13.39 8.78
CA THR A 187 6.94 13.47 8.83
C THR A 187 6.31 12.54 9.87
N GLY A 188 7.07 11.55 10.35
CA GLY A 188 6.58 10.48 11.21
C GLY A 188 5.67 9.46 10.50
N ILE A 189 5.51 9.57 9.17
CA ILE A 189 4.65 8.69 8.39
C ILE A 189 5.34 7.33 8.21
N PRO A 190 4.71 6.22 8.63
CA PRO A 190 5.31 4.90 8.51
C PRO A 190 5.36 4.41 7.06
N LEU A 191 6.26 3.46 6.81
CA LEU A 191 6.44 2.77 5.53
C LEU A 191 5.91 1.33 5.64
N GLU A 192 5.22 0.85 4.63
CA GLU A 192 4.63 -0.48 4.60
C GLU A 192 5.59 -1.53 4.03
N VAL A 193 5.88 -2.57 4.81
CA VAL A 193 6.37 -3.84 4.28
C VAL A 193 5.17 -4.58 3.69
N ASN A 194 5.04 -4.54 2.38
CA ASN A 194 3.90 -5.13 1.67
C ASN A 194 4.00 -6.66 1.61
N LEU A 195 2.94 -7.35 2.01
CA LEU A 195 2.92 -8.81 2.13
C LEU A 195 2.26 -9.52 0.94
N LEU A 196 1.70 -8.78 -0.03
CA LEU A 196 1.08 -9.40 -1.21
C LEU A 196 2.08 -10.18 -2.08
N PRO A 197 3.29 -9.65 -2.44
CA PRO A 197 4.25 -10.43 -3.18
C PRO A 197 4.81 -11.63 -2.41
N PRO A 198 5.15 -11.56 -1.11
CA PRO A 198 5.47 -12.73 -0.30
C PRO A 198 4.37 -13.81 -0.29
N TYR A 199 3.10 -13.39 -0.18
CA TYR A 199 1.96 -14.31 -0.32
C TYR A 199 1.94 -14.98 -1.70
N LYS A 200 2.02 -14.22 -2.78
CA LYS A 200 2.04 -14.74 -4.15
C LYS A 200 3.19 -15.73 -4.38
N LEU A 201 4.36 -15.47 -3.80
CA LEU A 201 5.50 -16.40 -3.84
C LEU A 201 5.19 -17.70 -3.11
N ASN A 202 4.60 -17.64 -1.92
CA ASN A 202 4.22 -18.81 -1.13
C ASN A 202 3.19 -19.71 -1.87
N GLN A 203 2.31 -19.08 -2.65
CA GLN A 203 1.30 -19.78 -3.45
C GLN A 203 1.82 -20.25 -4.83
N GLY A 204 3.08 -19.97 -5.18
CA GLY A 204 3.63 -20.29 -6.49
C GLY A 204 3.00 -19.52 -7.66
N ILE A 205 2.37 -18.37 -7.37
CA ILE A 205 1.77 -17.47 -8.38
C ILE A 205 2.87 -16.67 -9.09
N ILE A 206 3.94 -16.37 -8.39
CA ILE A 206 5.15 -15.70 -8.92
C ILE A 206 6.39 -16.49 -8.50
N ASP A 207 7.43 -16.42 -9.31
CA ASP A 207 8.72 -17.08 -9.04
C ASP A 207 9.72 -16.17 -8.34
N LYS A 208 9.48 -14.86 -8.36
CA LYS A 208 10.41 -13.86 -7.85
C LYS A 208 9.67 -12.66 -7.26
N VAL A 209 10.21 -12.18 -6.14
CA VAL A 209 9.78 -10.95 -5.48
C VAL A 209 10.77 -9.84 -5.81
N THR A 210 10.28 -8.69 -6.28
CA THR A 210 11.06 -7.48 -6.54
C THR A 210 10.80 -6.38 -5.52
N TYR A 211 9.61 -6.39 -4.91
CA TYR A 211 9.25 -5.66 -3.70
C TYR A 211 8.41 -6.59 -2.79
N PRO A 212 8.59 -6.55 -1.47
CA PRO A 212 9.54 -5.70 -0.73
C PRO A 212 11.00 -6.03 -1.08
N CYS A 213 11.79 -4.98 -1.34
CA CYS A 213 13.17 -5.06 -1.81
C CYS A 213 14.16 -5.05 -0.64
N ALA A 214 15.05 -6.05 -0.56
CA ALA A 214 16.00 -6.19 0.55
C ALA A 214 16.93 -4.97 0.71
N ASP A 215 17.41 -4.39 -0.38
CA ASP A 215 18.32 -3.24 -0.32
C ASP A 215 17.59 -1.97 0.17
N PHE A 216 16.33 -1.75 -0.24
CA PHE A 216 15.51 -0.66 0.29
C PHE A 216 15.33 -0.81 1.79
N TRP A 217 14.90 -1.99 2.25
CA TRP A 217 14.59 -2.21 3.67
C TRP A 217 15.83 -2.27 4.56
N LYS A 218 16.99 -2.62 4.00
CA LYS A 218 18.28 -2.44 4.68
C LYS A 218 18.56 -0.97 4.97
N ILE A 219 18.35 -0.10 3.97
CA ILE A 219 18.49 1.36 4.15
C ILE A 219 17.46 1.86 5.17
N ALA A 220 16.20 1.45 5.05
CA ALA A 220 15.15 1.81 6.00
C ALA A 220 15.52 1.45 7.45
N ALA A 221 16.14 0.28 7.64
CA ALA A 221 16.65 -0.16 8.94
C ALA A 221 17.84 0.68 9.44
N GLU A 222 18.73 1.14 8.55
CA GLU A 222 19.82 2.06 8.90
C GLU A 222 19.29 3.40 9.44
N TYR A 223 18.18 3.89 8.85
CA TYR A 223 17.49 5.11 9.29
C TYR A 223 16.63 4.90 10.55
N GLY A 224 16.22 3.67 10.86
CA GLY A 224 15.30 3.39 11.97
C GLY A 224 13.90 3.96 11.77
N VAL A 225 13.37 3.87 10.54
CA VAL A 225 12.04 4.38 10.21
C VAL A 225 10.94 3.58 10.91
N ASN A 226 9.80 4.22 11.13
CA ASN A 226 8.58 3.52 11.49
C ASN A 226 8.11 2.65 10.33
N ALA A 227 7.82 1.39 10.61
CA ALA A 227 7.32 0.44 9.62
C ALA A 227 6.01 -0.21 10.09
N ILE A 228 5.22 -0.68 9.16
CA ILE A 228 4.09 -1.56 9.41
C ILE A 228 4.09 -2.70 8.39
N TYR A 229 3.44 -3.81 8.73
CA TYR A 229 3.06 -4.80 7.72
C TYR A 229 1.70 -4.41 7.13
N GLY A 230 1.54 -4.57 5.80
CA GLY A 230 0.27 -4.46 5.12
C GLY A 230 0.02 -5.67 4.24
N LEU A 231 -1.19 -6.22 4.30
CA LEU A 231 -1.54 -7.40 3.51
C LEU A 231 -1.82 -7.09 2.06
N ASP A 232 -2.24 -5.84 1.77
CA ASP A 232 -2.68 -5.46 0.43
C ASP A 232 -3.71 -6.49 -0.09
N THR A 233 -4.74 -6.68 0.75
CA THR A 233 -5.64 -7.82 0.64
C THR A 233 -6.59 -7.67 -0.54
N HIS A 234 -6.55 -8.62 -1.45
CA HIS A 234 -7.45 -8.74 -2.58
C HIS A 234 -8.29 -10.05 -2.55
N HIS A 235 -7.83 -11.04 -1.78
CA HIS A 235 -8.45 -12.36 -1.69
C HIS A 235 -8.47 -12.86 -0.25
N LEU A 236 -9.57 -13.50 0.16
CA LEU A 236 -9.75 -14.02 1.52
C LEU A 236 -8.59 -14.93 2.00
N PRO A 237 -8.03 -15.85 1.18
CA PRO A 237 -6.91 -16.68 1.61
C PRO A 237 -5.66 -15.95 2.06
N GLN A 238 -5.45 -14.69 1.62
CA GLN A 238 -4.32 -13.86 2.07
C GLN A 238 -4.39 -13.60 3.58
N ILE A 239 -5.61 -13.44 4.11
CA ILE A 239 -5.85 -13.19 5.53
C ILE A 239 -5.52 -14.44 6.36
N ASP A 240 -5.88 -15.62 5.88
CA ASP A 240 -5.55 -16.88 6.56
C ASP A 240 -4.04 -17.19 6.54
N ASP A 241 -3.33 -16.78 5.47
CA ASP A 241 -1.89 -17.05 5.25
C ASP A 241 -0.96 -15.93 5.77
N TYR A 242 -1.46 -14.89 6.44
CA TYR A 242 -0.65 -13.70 6.76
C TYR A 242 0.62 -14.00 7.56
N ARG A 243 0.61 -15.00 8.44
CA ARG A 243 1.78 -15.37 9.25
C ARG A 243 2.91 -15.94 8.40
N ASN A 244 2.57 -16.78 7.42
CA ASN A 244 3.54 -17.33 6.46
C ASN A 244 4.08 -16.21 5.56
N SER A 245 3.23 -15.26 5.17
CA SER A 245 3.63 -14.10 4.38
C SER A 245 4.61 -13.20 5.14
N ILE A 246 4.39 -12.96 6.44
CA ILE A 246 5.36 -12.26 7.32
C ILE A 246 6.68 -13.02 7.40
N GLU A 247 6.64 -14.34 7.61
CA GLU A 247 7.85 -15.17 7.69
C GLU A 247 8.65 -15.13 6.40
N THR A 248 7.97 -15.21 5.26
CA THR A 248 8.60 -15.10 3.94
C THR A 248 9.18 -13.71 3.72
N ALA A 249 8.46 -12.62 4.05
CA ALA A 249 9.00 -11.26 3.97
C ALA A 249 10.26 -11.11 4.83
N ARG A 250 10.24 -11.58 6.08
CA ARG A 250 11.41 -11.55 6.97
C ARG A 250 12.61 -12.28 6.39
N ARG A 251 12.41 -13.44 5.77
CA ARG A 251 13.46 -14.21 5.12
C ARG A 251 14.04 -13.47 3.90
N LEU A 252 13.19 -12.85 3.08
CA LEU A 252 13.59 -12.10 1.89
C LEU A 252 14.37 -10.83 2.24
N LEU A 253 13.99 -10.15 3.32
CA LEU A 253 14.51 -8.83 3.70
C LEU A 253 15.69 -8.88 4.69
N ASN A 254 16.20 -10.04 5.00
CA ASN A 254 17.16 -10.30 6.08
C ASN A 254 16.58 -9.99 7.48
N PRO A 255 16.46 -11.00 8.35
CA PRO A 255 15.92 -10.85 9.71
C PRO A 255 16.58 -9.74 10.53
N GLU A 256 17.92 -9.57 10.43
CA GLU A 256 18.64 -8.53 11.16
C GLU A 256 18.22 -7.11 10.76
N SER A 257 17.93 -6.88 9.48
CA SER A 257 17.44 -5.59 9.00
C SER A 257 16.01 -5.33 9.50
N ILE A 258 15.12 -6.32 9.37
CA ILE A 258 13.74 -6.23 9.84
C ILE A 258 13.68 -5.96 11.36
N ASP A 259 14.53 -6.59 12.16
CA ASP A 259 14.53 -6.45 13.61
C ASP A 259 15.00 -5.06 14.11
N ARG A 260 15.60 -4.26 13.22
CA ARG A 260 15.97 -2.86 13.50
C ARG A 260 14.87 -1.86 13.16
N LEU A 261 13.84 -2.26 12.40
CA LEU A 261 12.72 -1.39 12.09
C LEU A 261 11.82 -1.20 13.30
N HIS A 262 11.27 0.00 13.44
CA HIS A 262 10.29 0.32 14.45
C HIS A 262 8.89 -0.05 13.94
N PHE A 263 8.43 -1.28 14.22
CA PHE A 263 7.05 -1.65 13.88
C PHE A 263 6.07 -0.93 14.80
N VAL A 264 5.26 -0.03 14.22
CA VAL A 264 4.19 0.72 14.90
C VAL A 264 2.82 0.08 14.63
N ARG A 265 1.82 0.44 15.47
CA ARG A 265 0.45 -0.06 15.38
C ARG A 265 -0.53 1.06 15.05
#